data_a1946e0cf3618cfd5cf993380acdd094
#
_entry.id   a1946e0cf3618cfd5cf993380acdd094
#
_cell.length_a   1.000
_cell.length_b   1.000
_cell.length_c   1.000
_cell.angle_alpha   90.00
_cell.angle_beta   90.00
_cell.angle_gamma   90.00
#
_symmetry.space_group_name_H-M   'P 1'
#
loop_
_entity.id
_entity.type
_entity.pdbx_description
1 polymer ?
#
loop_
_entity_poly.entity_id
_entity_poly.type
_entity_poly.pdbx_seq_one_letter_code
_entity_poly.pdbx_strand_id
1 'polypeptide(L)'
;DVYKRQGHIQVRGFAGNFLVVVKALTYIMTLGREGIPEAAKNAVLNANYLMRRIQGTFEPAFDRICMHEFVLDLSGFKKETGVSALDVAKSLIDYGMHPPTMYFPLIVHEDLMFEPTETETKETLDEAIRVLGEIRQIAEKDAQSLHEAPHRTIIGRVDEVRAARQPVLKYAFND
;
A
#
# COMPACT_ATOMS: atom_id res chain seq x y z
N ASP A 1 -14.20 14.90 -28.47
CA ASP A 1 -14.48 15.13 -27.06
C ASP A 1 -15.82 14.49 -26.68
N VAL A 2 -15.77 13.20 -26.36
CA VAL A 2 -16.97 12.35 -26.12
C VAL A 2 -17.82 12.90 -24.96
N TYR A 3 -17.19 13.51 -23.98
CA TYR A 3 -17.88 14.06 -22.79
C TYR A 3 -18.72 15.30 -23.11
N LYS A 4 -18.39 16.05 -24.13
CA LYS A 4 -19.16 17.25 -24.53
C LYS A 4 -20.37 16.93 -25.38
N ARG A 5 -20.46 15.71 -25.93
CA ARG A 5 -21.57 15.27 -26.79
C ARG A 5 -22.62 14.44 -26.03
N GLN A 6 -22.27 13.92 -24.86
CA GLN A 6 -23.25 13.31 -23.97
C GLN A 6 -24.00 14.43 -23.29
N GLY A 7 -25.28 14.55 -23.61
CA GLY A 7 -26.16 15.57 -23.00
C GLY A 7 -26.02 15.55 -21.49
N HIS A 8 -26.19 16.69 -20.86
CA HIS A 8 -26.01 16.92 -19.42
C HIS A 8 -26.99 16.17 -18.50
N ILE A 9 -27.55 15.05 -18.95
CA ILE A 9 -28.34 14.17 -18.09
C ILE A 9 -27.40 13.41 -17.19
N GLN A 10 -27.11 14.00 -16.04
CA GLN A 10 -26.43 13.28 -14.98
C GLN A 10 -27.44 12.32 -14.35
N VAL A 11 -27.26 11.02 -14.59
CA VAL A 11 -28.03 9.95 -13.92
C VAL A 11 -27.51 9.77 -12.48
N ARG A 12 -27.28 10.89 -11.79
CA ARG A 12 -26.96 10.87 -10.36
C ARG A 12 -28.15 11.47 -9.63
N GLY A 13 -28.77 10.68 -8.76
CA GLY A 13 -29.69 11.24 -7.77
C GLY A 13 -28.90 12.25 -6.93
N PHE A 14 -29.43 13.44 -6.76
CA PHE A 14 -28.88 14.53 -5.96
C PHE A 14 -27.54 15.13 -6.43
N ALA A 15 -27.09 16.17 -5.73
CA ALA A 15 -25.86 16.92 -6.02
C ALA A 15 -24.57 16.22 -5.55
N GLY A 16 -24.63 15.00 -5.05
CA GLY A 16 -23.47 14.25 -4.58
C GLY A 16 -23.78 13.26 -3.45
N ASN A 17 -22.75 12.65 -2.88
CA ASN A 17 -22.88 11.74 -1.75
C ASN A 17 -22.86 12.53 -0.43
N PHE A 18 -23.99 12.67 0.21
CA PHE A 18 -24.16 13.44 1.45
C PHE A 18 -23.24 12.95 2.58
N LEU A 19 -23.10 11.62 2.75
CA LEU A 19 -22.24 11.06 3.80
C LEU A 19 -20.76 11.38 3.60
N VAL A 20 -20.29 11.43 2.35
CA VAL A 20 -18.93 11.85 2.05
C VAL A 20 -18.73 13.32 2.43
N VAL A 21 -19.70 14.18 2.15
CA VAL A 21 -19.63 15.60 2.54
C VAL A 21 -19.62 15.76 4.07
N VAL A 22 -20.43 14.98 4.78
CA VAL A 22 -20.46 15.01 6.26
C VAL A 22 -19.12 14.55 6.83
N LYS A 23 -18.52 13.48 6.29
CA LYS A 23 -17.20 13.00 6.73
C LYS A 23 -16.11 14.05 6.50
N ALA A 24 -16.09 14.67 5.32
CA ALA A 24 -15.14 15.74 5.00
C ALA A 24 -15.32 16.95 5.94
N LEU A 25 -16.57 17.38 6.18
CA LEU A 25 -16.86 18.47 7.09
C LEU A 25 -16.40 18.16 8.52
N THR A 26 -16.69 16.95 9.00
CA THR A 26 -16.27 16.50 10.33
C THR A 26 -14.75 16.53 10.47
N TYR A 27 -14.02 16.01 9.48
CA TYR A 27 -12.56 16.03 9.45
C TYR A 27 -12.02 17.47 9.51
N ILE A 28 -12.54 18.37 8.65
CA ILE A 28 -12.11 19.76 8.60
C ILE A 28 -12.40 20.49 9.93
N MET A 29 -13.58 20.26 10.52
CA MET A 29 -13.95 20.87 11.81
C MET A 29 -13.10 20.32 12.96
N THR A 30 -12.72 19.05 12.93
CA THR A 30 -11.90 18.43 13.97
C THR A 30 -10.46 18.97 13.95
N LEU A 31 -9.85 19.05 12.78
CA LEU A 31 -8.47 19.52 12.65
C LEU A 31 -8.36 21.05 12.66
N GLY A 32 -9.34 21.73 12.09
CA GLY A 32 -9.34 23.19 12.01
C GLY A 32 -8.22 23.77 11.15
N ARG A 33 -8.06 25.08 11.25
CA ARG A 33 -7.11 25.84 10.45
C ARG A 33 -5.65 25.44 10.67
N GLU A 34 -5.30 25.04 11.87
CA GLU A 34 -3.92 24.71 12.25
C GLU A 34 -3.61 23.23 12.04
N GLY A 35 -4.55 22.34 12.39
CA GLY A 35 -4.34 20.91 12.30
C GLY A 35 -4.22 20.38 10.87
N ILE A 36 -4.92 20.97 9.88
CA ILE A 36 -4.82 20.53 8.49
C ILE A 36 -3.40 20.71 7.92
N PRO A 37 -2.76 21.88 8.03
CA PRO A 37 -1.36 22.03 7.60
C PRO A 37 -0.39 21.18 8.41
N GLU A 38 -0.65 20.96 9.69
CA GLU A 38 0.18 20.10 10.54
C GLU A 38 0.11 18.64 10.13
N ALA A 39 -1.09 18.11 9.87
CA ALA A 39 -1.28 16.76 9.33
C ALA A 39 -0.47 16.56 8.02
N ALA A 40 -0.55 17.52 7.10
CA ALA A 40 0.21 17.46 5.86
C ALA A 40 1.73 17.46 6.08
N LYS A 41 2.24 18.30 6.98
CA LYS A 41 3.67 18.33 7.32
C LYS A 41 4.14 17.02 7.95
N ASN A 42 3.34 16.46 8.86
CA ASN A 42 3.68 15.21 9.53
C ASN A 42 3.66 14.03 8.54
N ALA A 43 2.72 13.98 7.60
CA ALA A 43 2.73 12.97 6.55
C ALA A 43 4.01 13.03 5.70
N VAL A 44 4.43 14.23 5.29
CA VAL A 44 5.69 14.43 4.55
C VAL A 44 6.90 14.04 5.38
N LEU A 45 6.94 14.40 6.66
CA LEU A 45 8.02 14.03 7.57
C LEU A 45 8.11 12.50 7.72
N ASN A 46 7.00 11.84 7.97
CA ASN A 46 6.91 10.40 8.14
C ASN A 46 7.39 9.64 6.89
N ALA A 47 6.95 10.06 5.70
CA ALA A 47 7.37 9.45 4.45
C ALA A 47 8.88 9.59 4.23
N ASN A 48 9.44 10.77 4.42
CA ASN A 48 10.88 11.00 4.26
C ASN A 48 11.70 10.27 5.34
N TYR A 49 11.22 10.22 6.57
CA TYR A 49 11.87 9.45 7.64
C TYR A 49 11.95 7.97 7.28
N LEU A 50 10.82 7.35 6.94
CA LEU A 50 10.77 5.94 6.57
C LEU A 50 11.66 5.66 5.36
N MET A 51 11.54 6.44 4.29
CA MET A 51 12.35 6.29 3.08
C MET A 51 13.85 6.32 3.37
N ARG A 52 14.31 7.28 4.15
CA ARG A 52 15.74 7.41 4.47
C ARG A 52 16.26 6.31 5.39
N ARG A 53 15.43 5.83 6.29
CA ARG A 53 15.82 4.77 7.22
C ARG A 53 15.81 3.38 6.60
N ILE A 54 15.03 3.17 5.53
CA ILE A 54 14.96 1.90 4.83
C ILE A 54 16.01 1.77 3.72
N GLN A 55 16.59 2.87 3.28
CA GLN A 55 17.63 2.91 2.26
C GLN A 55 18.82 2.05 2.69
N GLY A 56 19.33 1.21 1.76
CA GLY A 56 20.32 0.18 2.07
C GLY A 56 19.70 -1.19 2.40
N THR A 57 18.44 -1.25 2.85
CA THR A 57 17.66 -2.49 2.91
C THR A 57 16.90 -2.72 1.61
N PHE A 58 16.16 -1.70 1.20
CA PHE A 58 15.51 -1.58 -0.10
C PHE A 58 15.79 -0.19 -0.67
N GLU A 59 15.95 -0.09 -1.98
CA GLU A 59 16.34 1.15 -2.61
C GLU A 59 15.10 1.95 -3.08
N PRO A 60 15.01 3.24 -2.77
CA PRO A 60 14.01 4.11 -3.36
C PRO A 60 14.21 4.20 -4.88
N ALA A 61 13.12 4.11 -5.64
CA ALA A 61 13.15 4.30 -7.09
C ALA A 61 13.64 5.71 -7.50
N PHE A 62 13.46 6.68 -6.59
CA PHE A 62 13.88 8.07 -6.79
C PHE A 62 14.56 8.60 -5.51
N ASP A 63 15.87 8.80 -5.56
CA ASP A 63 16.64 9.32 -4.42
C ASP A 63 16.53 10.85 -4.32
N ARG A 64 15.38 11.32 -3.85
CA ARG A 64 15.09 12.73 -3.58
C ARG A 64 14.08 12.86 -2.43
N ILE A 65 13.93 14.06 -1.90
CA ILE A 65 12.87 14.36 -0.92
C ILE A 65 11.52 14.07 -1.59
N CYS A 66 10.71 13.26 -0.95
CA CYS A 66 9.35 12.95 -1.38
C CYS A 66 8.32 13.85 -0.66
N MET A 67 7.10 13.85 -1.16
CA MET A 67 5.95 14.42 -0.45
C MET A 67 5.47 13.41 0.61
N HIS A 68 4.25 12.96 0.53
CA HIS A 68 3.62 12.04 1.50
C HIS A 68 3.81 10.56 1.16
N GLU A 69 4.40 10.24 0.03
CA GLU A 69 4.59 8.88 -0.47
C GLU A 69 5.95 8.72 -1.15
N PHE A 70 6.45 7.50 -1.20
CA PHE A 70 7.64 7.12 -1.95
C PHE A 70 7.52 5.70 -2.50
N VAL A 71 8.30 5.41 -3.53
CA VAL A 71 8.32 4.11 -4.22
C VAL A 71 9.65 3.44 -3.99
N LEU A 72 9.62 2.17 -3.61
CA LEU A 72 10.79 1.30 -3.56
C LEU A 72 10.87 0.48 -4.85
N ASP A 73 12.04 0.38 -5.45
CA ASP A 73 12.32 -0.51 -6.57
C ASP A 73 12.92 -1.83 -6.04
N LEU A 74 12.16 -2.91 -6.17
CA LEU A 74 12.55 -4.24 -5.75
C LEU A 74 13.12 -5.10 -6.90
N SER A 75 13.34 -4.53 -8.10
CA SER A 75 13.83 -5.28 -9.25
C SER A 75 15.19 -5.95 -8.98
N GLY A 76 16.10 -5.23 -8.33
CA GLY A 76 17.40 -5.78 -7.90
C GLY A 76 17.23 -6.89 -6.86
N PHE A 77 16.44 -6.64 -5.84
CA PHE A 77 16.14 -7.59 -4.78
C PHE A 77 15.53 -8.88 -5.32
N LYS A 78 14.55 -8.79 -6.22
CA LYS A 78 13.94 -9.95 -6.88
C LYS A 78 14.95 -10.72 -7.72
N LYS A 79 15.86 -10.04 -8.43
CA LYS A 79 16.91 -10.68 -9.21
C LYS A 79 17.88 -11.48 -8.33
N GLU A 80 18.18 -10.97 -7.13
CA GLU A 80 19.10 -11.60 -6.18
C GLU A 80 18.47 -12.78 -5.44
N THR A 81 17.23 -12.63 -4.98
CA THR A 81 16.58 -13.56 -4.05
C THR A 81 15.45 -14.40 -4.67
N GLY A 82 14.91 -13.99 -5.81
CA GLY A 82 13.70 -14.53 -6.41
C GLY A 82 12.40 -14.01 -5.80
N VAL A 83 12.47 -13.29 -4.67
CA VAL A 83 11.31 -12.78 -3.93
C VAL A 83 10.76 -11.52 -4.61
N SER A 84 9.46 -11.53 -4.92
CA SER A 84 8.76 -10.43 -5.59
C SER A 84 8.23 -9.37 -4.60
N ALA A 85 7.83 -8.21 -5.14
CA ALA A 85 7.11 -7.19 -4.36
C ALA A 85 5.81 -7.75 -3.74
N LEU A 86 5.10 -8.62 -4.48
CA LEU A 86 3.92 -9.33 -3.96
C LEU A 86 4.26 -10.19 -2.74
N ASP A 87 5.37 -10.91 -2.75
CA ASP A 87 5.79 -11.77 -1.64
C ASP A 87 6.12 -10.94 -0.40
N VAL A 88 6.81 -9.82 -0.56
CA VAL A 88 7.08 -8.87 0.51
C VAL A 88 5.78 -8.30 1.08
N ALA A 89 4.87 -7.83 0.22
CA ALA A 89 3.58 -7.30 0.65
C ALA A 89 2.74 -8.33 1.42
N LYS A 90 2.71 -9.59 0.95
CA LYS A 90 2.01 -10.68 1.65
C LYS A 90 2.66 -11.02 2.98
N SER A 91 3.99 -10.95 3.06
CA SER A 91 4.71 -11.18 4.32
C SER A 91 4.41 -10.10 5.37
N LEU A 92 4.24 -8.85 4.97
CA LEU A 92 3.87 -7.76 5.89
C LEU A 92 2.56 -8.02 6.64
N ILE A 93 1.63 -8.76 6.03
CA ILE A 93 0.36 -9.14 6.67
C ILE A 93 0.62 -10.01 7.92
N ASP A 94 1.62 -10.89 7.89
CA ASP A 94 1.97 -11.75 9.03
C ASP A 94 2.51 -10.96 10.22
N TYR A 95 3.00 -9.75 9.99
CA TYR A 95 3.42 -8.81 11.03
C TYR A 95 2.30 -7.85 11.45
N GLY A 96 1.08 -8.03 10.94
CA GLY A 96 -0.06 -7.17 11.25
C GLY A 96 0.00 -5.80 10.58
N MET A 97 0.81 -5.66 9.54
CA MET A 97 0.95 -4.42 8.76
C MET A 97 0.02 -4.41 7.55
N HIS A 98 -0.53 -3.26 7.25
CA HIS A 98 -1.26 -3.05 6.00
C HIS A 98 -0.26 -3.06 4.84
N PRO A 99 -0.44 -3.94 3.82
CA PRO A 99 0.49 -4.00 2.70
C PRO A 99 0.48 -2.70 1.90
N PRO A 100 1.64 -2.22 1.44
CA PRO A 100 1.69 -1.07 0.56
C PRO A 100 1.12 -1.39 -0.83
N THR A 101 0.82 -0.35 -1.62
CA THR A 101 0.43 -0.50 -3.02
C THR A 101 1.55 -1.16 -3.81
N MET A 102 1.21 -2.11 -4.66
CA MET A 102 2.15 -2.87 -5.49
C MET A 102 1.96 -2.55 -6.96
N TYR A 103 3.06 -2.62 -7.73
CA TYR A 103 3.04 -2.49 -9.20
C TYR A 103 2.42 -1.18 -9.69
N PHE A 104 2.60 -0.13 -8.92
CA PHE A 104 2.21 1.23 -9.25
C PHE A 104 3.17 2.25 -8.63
N PRO A 105 3.73 3.20 -9.42
CA PRO A 105 3.42 3.54 -10.82
C PRO A 105 4.01 2.54 -11.83
N LEU A 106 3.32 2.34 -12.96
CA LEU A 106 3.69 1.34 -13.98
C LEU A 106 5.08 1.52 -14.62
N ILE A 107 5.74 2.64 -14.38
CA ILE A 107 7.11 2.90 -14.84
C ILE A 107 8.17 2.20 -13.98
N VAL A 108 7.82 1.71 -12.81
CA VAL A 108 8.66 0.88 -11.94
C VAL A 108 8.04 -0.52 -11.90
N HIS A 109 8.75 -1.52 -12.44
CA HIS A 109 8.12 -2.81 -12.71
C HIS A 109 7.91 -3.70 -11.49
N GLU A 110 8.77 -3.61 -10.52
CA GLU A 110 8.73 -4.44 -9.30
C GLU A 110 8.78 -3.50 -8.10
N ASP A 111 7.64 -2.92 -7.76
CA ASP A 111 7.62 -1.84 -6.79
C ASP A 111 6.64 -2.02 -5.64
N LEU A 112 6.96 -1.30 -4.57
CA LEU A 112 6.09 -1.07 -3.43
C LEU A 112 6.01 0.45 -3.18
N MET A 113 4.79 0.99 -3.15
CA MET A 113 4.55 2.40 -2.82
C MET A 113 4.11 2.51 -1.36
N PHE A 114 4.90 3.21 -0.56
CA PHE A 114 4.62 3.48 0.84
C PHE A 114 4.05 4.87 1.05
N GLU A 115 2.97 4.94 1.80
CA GLU A 115 2.29 6.18 2.19
C GLU A 115 2.00 6.15 3.70
N PRO A 116 3.02 6.38 4.54
CA PRO A 116 2.80 6.53 5.98
C PRO A 116 2.06 7.84 6.24
N THR A 117 0.90 7.74 6.87
CA THR A 117 0.07 8.91 7.15
C THR A 117 0.59 9.71 8.36
N GLU A 118 -0.03 10.86 8.61
CA GLU A 118 0.23 11.69 9.80
C GLU A 118 -0.10 10.99 11.12
N THR A 119 -0.91 9.92 11.06
CA THR A 119 -1.31 9.17 12.26
C THR A 119 -0.26 8.15 12.70
N GLU A 120 0.74 7.87 11.87
CA GLU A 120 1.81 6.96 12.23
C GLU A 120 2.79 7.61 13.22
N THR A 121 3.09 6.90 14.30
CA THR A 121 4.09 7.34 15.26
C THR A 121 5.50 6.94 14.82
N LYS A 122 6.50 7.56 15.43
CA LYS A 122 7.90 7.17 15.17
C LYS A 122 8.14 5.69 15.49
N GLU A 123 7.51 5.17 16.55
CA GLU A 123 7.62 3.77 16.98
C GLU A 123 7.04 2.83 15.92
N THR A 124 5.90 3.17 15.31
CA THR A 124 5.31 2.35 14.22
C THR A 124 6.16 2.38 12.96
N LEU A 125 6.78 3.51 12.65
CA LEU A 125 7.72 3.62 11.53
C LEU A 125 9.01 2.82 11.78
N ASP A 126 9.57 2.88 12.97
CA ASP A 126 10.75 2.11 13.36
C ASP A 126 10.46 0.60 13.33
N GLU A 127 9.27 0.18 13.74
CA GLU A 127 8.83 -1.19 13.63
C GLU A 127 8.70 -1.64 12.16
N ALA A 128 8.15 -0.79 11.28
CA ALA A 128 8.10 -1.08 9.84
C ALA A 128 9.49 -1.28 9.25
N ILE A 129 10.46 -0.44 9.63
CA ILE A 129 11.86 -0.57 9.22
C ILE A 129 12.45 -1.91 9.68
N ARG A 130 12.23 -2.26 10.95
CA ARG A 130 12.69 -3.53 11.53
C ARG A 130 12.12 -4.73 10.78
N VAL A 131 10.81 -4.74 10.54
CA VAL A 131 10.12 -5.82 9.84
C VAL A 131 10.60 -5.97 8.40
N LEU A 132 10.74 -4.88 7.67
CA LEU A 132 11.28 -4.92 6.31
C LEU A 132 12.72 -5.44 6.26
N GLY A 133 13.55 -5.07 7.24
CA GLY A 133 14.88 -5.63 7.41
C GLY A 133 14.86 -7.14 7.69
N GLU A 134 13.91 -7.60 8.49
CA GLU A 134 13.72 -9.03 8.80
C GLU A 134 13.27 -9.81 7.56
N ILE A 135 12.30 -9.27 6.79
CA ILE A 135 11.86 -9.87 5.52
C ILE A 135 13.03 -10.00 4.53
N ARG A 136 13.90 -8.99 4.44
CA ARG A 136 15.10 -9.09 3.61
C ARG A 136 16.01 -10.23 4.05
N GLN A 137 16.26 -10.36 5.35
CA GLN A 137 17.09 -11.46 5.87
C GLN A 137 16.46 -12.85 5.64
N ILE A 138 15.13 -12.96 5.73
CA ILE A 138 14.43 -14.20 5.41
C ILE A 138 14.57 -14.51 3.92
N ALA A 139 14.42 -13.54 3.03
CA ALA A 139 14.59 -13.72 1.60
C ALA A 139 15.96 -14.29 1.22
N GLU A 140 17.02 -13.85 1.92
CA GLU A 140 18.39 -14.32 1.69
C GLU A 140 18.63 -15.75 2.21
N LYS A 141 17.85 -16.22 3.18
CA LYS A 141 18.04 -17.52 3.83
C LYS A 141 17.02 -18.58 3.40
N ASP A 142 15.76 -18.16 3.25
CA ASP A 142 14.61 -19.01 2.99
C ASP A 142 13.55 -18.26 2.18
N ALA A 143 13.83 -18.02 0.91
CA ALA A 143 12.91 -17.36 -0.01
C ALA A 143 11.56 -18.10 -0.14
N GLN A 144 11.56 -19.44 0.03
CA GLN A 144 10.36 -20.25 -0.09
C GLN A 144 9.31 -19.87 0.95
N SER A 145 9.72 -19.60 2.18
CA SER A 145 8.81 -19.12 3.22
C SER A 145 8.07 -17.85 2.82
N LEU A 146 8.73 -16.91 2.13
CA LEU A 146 8.07 -15.69 1.66
C LEU A 146 7.13 -15.92 0.47
N HIS A 147 7.41 -16.89 -0.38
CA HIS A 147 6.49 -17.27 -1.46
C HIS A 147 5.19 -17.87 -0.95
N GLU A 148 5.21 -18.46 0.22
CA GLU A 148 4.04 -19.07 0.85
C GLU A 148 3.25 -18.12 1.76
N ALA A 149 3.81 -16.94 2.07
CA ALA A 149 3.15 -15.93 2.90
C ALA A 149 1.81 -15.45 2.28
N PRO A 150 0.80 -15.10 3.10
CA PRO A 150 0.81 -15.00 4.56
C PRO A 150 0.57 -16.35 5.26
N HIS A 151 1.19 -16.54 6.43
CA HIS A 151 1.09 -17.76 7.23
C HIS A 151 0.12 -17.64 8.42
N ARG A 152 -0.10 -16.42 8.91
CA ARG A 152 -0.88 -16.16 10.14
C ARG A 152 -2.34 -15.80 9.89
N THR A 153 -2.75 -15.71 8.63
CA THR A 153 -4.13 -15.41 8.26
C THR A 153 -4.93 -16.70 8.03
N ILE A 154 -6.26 -16.64 8.19
CA ILE A 154 -7.16 -17.77 7.94
C ILE A 154 -7.08 -18.23 6.48
N ILE A 155 -6.89 -17.30 5.56
CA ILE A 155 -6.73 -17.56 4.12
C ILE A 155 -5.29 -17.24 3.75
N GLY A 156 -4.57 -18.23 3.24
CA GLY A 156 -3.22 -18.05 2.74
C GLY A 156 -3.18 -17.46 1.32
N ARG A 157 -2.17 -17.86 0.53
CA ARG A 157 -2.03 -17.43 -0.86
C ARG A 157 -3.21 -17.91 -1.70
N VAL A 158 -3.88 -17.00 -2.39
CA VAL A 158 -5.01 -17.31 -3.27
C VAL A 158 -4.54 -17.57 -4.71
N ASP A 159 -5.25 -18.44 -5.43
CA ASP A 159 -5.03 -18.64 -6.86
C ASP A 159 -5.78 -17.57 -7.67
N GLU A 160 -5.10 -16.45 -7.91
CA GLU A 160 -5.65 -15.29 -8.63
C GLU A 160 -6.00 -15.63 -10.09
N VAL A 161 -5.22 -16.51 -10.72
CA VAL A 161 -5.45 -16.93 -12.11
C VAL A 161 -6.75 -17.72 -12.21
N ARG A 162 -6.96 -18.67 -11.30
CA ARG A 162 -8.21 -19.45 -11.24
C ARG A 162 -9.39 -18.55 -10.89
N ALA A 163 -9.24 -17.66 -9.93
CA ALA A 163 -10.29 -16.72 -9.56
C ALA A 163 -10.74 -15.84 -10.73
N ALA A 164 -9.79 -15.38 -11.54
CA ALA A 164 -10.09 -14.57 -12.72
C ALA A 164 -10.70 -15.37 -13.88
N ARG A 165 -10.19 -16.59 -14.15
CA ARG A 165 -10.60 -17.41 -15.30
C ARG A 165 -11.84 -18.28 -15.05
N GLN A 166 -12.05 -18.67 -13.80
CA GLN A 166 -13.13 -19.58 -13.38
C GLN A 166 -13.82 -19.05 -12.11
N PRO A 167 -14.43 -17.86 -12.17
CA PRO A 167 -15.02 -17.24 -10.98
C PRO A 167 -16.24 -18.06 -10.51
N VAL A 168 -16.30 -18.32 -9.19
CA VAL A 168 -17.49 -18.90 -8.55
C VAL A 168 -18.40 -17.75 -8.13
N LEU A 169 -19.45 -17.49 -8.90
CA LEU A 169 -20.34 -16.32 -8.71
C LEU A 169 -21.55 -16.60 -7.82
N LYS A 170 -21.74 -17.84 -7.38
CA LYS A 170 -22.85 -18.24 -6.52
C LYS A 170 -22.35 -19.09 -5.38
N TYR A 171 -22.90 -18.84 -4.20
CA TYR A 171 -22.76 -19.76 -3.08
C TYR A 171 -23.65 -21.00 -3.34
N ALA A 172 -23.08 -22.19 -3.18
CA ALA A 172 -23.83 -23.45 -3.16
C ALA A 172 -23.88 -23.94 -1.71
N PHE A 173 -25.09 -24.16 -1.19
CA PHE A 173 -25.25 -24.86 0.08
C PHE A 173 -24.89 -26.32 -0.18
N ASN A 174 -23.90 -26.82 0.55
CA ASN A 174 -23.66 -28.26 0.58
C ASN A 174 -24.73 -28.85 1.49
N ASP A 175 -25.59 -29.71 0.94
CA ASP A 175 -26.56 -30.51 1.69
C ASP A 175 -25.83 -31.54 2.59
#